data_b08cc665388c8b9718b8d47e81f6e978
#
_entry.id   b08cc665388c8b9718b8d47e81f6e978
#
_cell.length_a   1.000
_cell.length_b   1.000
_cell.length_c   1.000
_cell.angle_alpha   90.00
_cell.angle_beta   90.00
_cell.angle_gamma   90.00
#
_symmetry.space_group_name_H-M   'P 1'
#
loop_
_entity.id
_entity.type
_entity.pdbx_description
1 polymer ?
#
loop_
_entity_poly.entity_id
_entity_poly.type
_entity_poly.pdbx_seq_one_letter_code
_entity_poly.pdbx_strand_id
1 'polypeptide(L)'
;PKTILPSIWRFKAMQPKIDMLIADPLKRADRRFLSLVNGDTPKDNPGALPGIFLGIQAFKSGEHILPHRHNSFAIYHIMQGTGYSIVEGERITWERGDTFVCPAWAMHEHFNDGTELAIQYFVQDMVGRAYERNLMWEEPVGHFGHMVKGGFRPHNPELGD
;
A
#
# COMPACT_ATOMS: atom_id res chain seq x y z
N PRO A 1 -15.11 -17.65 -18.19
CA PRO A 1 -14.13 -16.88 -17.42
C PRO A 1 -12.85 -17.69 -17.27
N LYS A 2 -11.67 -17.05 -17.37
CA LYS A 2 -10.39 -17.71 -17.13
C LYS A 2 -10.34 -18.15 -15.64
N THR A 3 -9.94 -19.39 -15.40
CA THR A 3 -9.73 -19.86 -14.02
C THR A 3 -8.53 -19.15 -13.42
N ILE A 4 -8.68 -18.60 -12.23
CA ILE A 4 -7.58 -18.03 -11.46
C ILE A 4 -6.99 -19.14 -10.62
N LEU A 5 -5.74 -19.48 -10.90
CA LEU A 5 -5.04 -20.55 -10.19
C LEU A 5 -4.41 -20.02 -8.89
N PRO A 6 -4.17 -20.89 -7.91
CA PRO A 6 -3.45 -20.53 -6.70
C PRO A 6 -2.08 -19.97 -7.01
N SER A 7 -1.68 -18.93 -6.29
CA SER A 7 -0.35 -18.33 -6.40
C SER A 7 0.33 -18.30 -5.04
N ILE A 8 1.66 -18.37 -5.05
CA ILE A 8 2.48 -18.23 -3.85
C ILE A 8 3.59 -17.24 -4.09
N TRP A 9 3.76 -16.31 -3.18
CA TRP A 9 4.89 -15.37 -3.17
C TRP A 9 5.80 -15.75 -1.99
N ARG A 10 6.93 -16.36 -2.32
CA ARG A 10 7.88 -16.79 -1.29
C ARG A 10 8.63 -15.60 -0.75
N PHE A 11 8.60 -15.37 0.56
CA PHE A 11 9.25 -14.22 1.20
C PHE A 11 10.73 -14.14 0.82
N LYS A 12 11.44 -15.26 0.82
CA LYS A 12 12.85 -15.33 0.39
C LYS A 12 13.11 -14.76 -1.01
N ALA A 13 12.14 -14.89 -1.92
CA ALA A 13 12.25 -14.34 -3.27
C ALA A 13 11.88 -12.84 -3.33
N MET A 14 11.16 -12.35 -2.35
CA MET A 14 10.76 -10.93 -2.26
C MET A 14 11.79 -10.08 -1.52
N GLN A 15 12.54 -10.66 -0.59
CA GLN A 15 13.53 -9.95 0.21
C GLN A 15 14.49 -9.10 -0.63
N PRO A 16 15.14 -9.61 -1.70
CA PRO A 16 16.01 -8.78 -2.54
C PRO A 16 15.30 -7.58 -3.20
N LYS A 17 14.01 -7.72 -3.49
CA LYS A 17 13.20 -6.63 -4.06
C LYS A 17 12.88 -5.56 -3.01
N ILE A 18 12.63 -5.97 -1.78
CA ILE A 18 12.47 -5.06 -0.64
C ILE A 18 13.77 -4.29 -0.42
N ASP A 19 14.91 -4.98 -0.43
CA ASP A 19 16.24 -4.37 -0.24
C ASP A 19 16.52 -3.33 -1.33
N MET A 20 16.18 -3.61 -2.59
CA MET A 20 16.28 -2.64 -3.69
C MET A 20 15.39 -1.40 -3.47
N LEU A 21 14.15 -1.59 -3.01
CA LEU A 21 13.25 -0.48 -2.72
C LEU A 21 13.77 0.40 -1.56
N ILE A 22 14.34 -0.24 -0.55
CA ILE A 22 14.94 0.46 0.61
C ILE A 22 16.20 1.22 0.22
N ALA A 23 16.98 0.69 -0.71
CA ALA A 23 18.21 1.34 -1.20
C ALA A 23 17.93 2.52 -2.15
N ASP A 24 16.75 2.59 -2.77
CA ASP A 24 16.39 3.65 -3.71
C ASP A 24 16.22 5.00 -2.99
N PRO A 25 17.13 5.98 -3.18
CA PRO A 25 17.05 7.27 -2.49
C PRO A 25 15.90 8.15 -2.99
N LEU A 26 15.32 7.83 -4.14
CA LEU A 26 14.22 8.58 -4.74
C LEU A 26 12.85 8.14 -4.21
N LYS A 27 12.80 7.01 -3.51
CA LYS A 27 11.55 6.49 -2.95
C LYS A 27 11.40 6.84 -1.48
N ARG A 28 10.34 7.55 -1.17
CA ARG A 28 9.90 7.82 0.20
C ARG A 28 9.18 6.59 0.79
N ALA A 29 9.04 6.53 2.10
CA ALA A 29 8.38 5.44 2.82
C ALA A 29 6.98 5.11 2.25
N ASP A 30 6.20 6.13 1.97
CA ASP A 30 4.84 6.03 1.41
C ASP A 30 4.79 5.49 -0.03
N ARG A 31 5.93 5.33 -0.69
CA ARG A 31 6.05 4.83 -2.08
C ARG A 31 6.90 3.55 -2.17
N ARG A 32 7.33 2.99 -1.05
CA ARG A 32 8.13 1.74 -1.00
C ARG A 32 7.23 0.55 -0.71
N PHE A 33 6.57 0.06 -1.74
CA PHE A 33 5.78 -1.15 -1.63
C PHE A 33 5.97 -2.07 -2.84
N LEU A 34 5.79 -3.36 -2.63
CA LEU A 34 5.69 -4.38 -3.66
C LEU A 34 4.25 -4.82 -3.80
N SER A 35 3.71 -4.75 -5.00
CA SER A 35 2.42 -5.36 -5.31
C SER A 35 2.61 -6.85 -5.58
N LEU A 36 1.81 -7.69 -4.94
CA LEU A 36 1.78 -9.12 -5.14
C LEU A 36 0.62 -9.46 -6.07
N VAL A 37 0.96 -9.64 -7.35
CA VAL A 37 -0.03 -9.81 -8.42
C VAL A 37 -0.04 -11.27 -8.88
N ASN A 38 -1.24 -11.84 -8.95
CA ASN A 38 -1.46 -13.15 -9.58
C ASN A 38 -1.56 -12.95 -11.10
N GLY A 39 -0.73 -13.64 -11.86
CA GLY A 39 -0.67 -13.52 -13.32
C GLY A 39 -1.94 -13.95 -14.07
N ASP A 40 -2.87 -14.61 -13.37
CA ASP A 40 -4.16 -15.01 -13.91
C ASP A 40 -5.26 -13.97 -13.72
N THR A 41 -5.02 -12.93 -12.92
CA THR A 41 -5.97 -11.81 -12.79
C THR A 41 -6.05 -11.00 -14.09
N PRO A 42 -7.19 -10.37 -14.39
CA PRO A 42 -7.33 -9.52 -15.56
C PRO A 42 -6.30 -8.40 -15.59
N LYS A 43 -5.80 -8.05 -16.78
CA LYS A 43 -4.80 -6.99 -16.94
C LYS A 43 -5.31 -5.59 -16.54
N ASP A 44 -6.59 -5.38 -16.71
CA ASP A 44 -7.31 -4.15 -16.35
C ASP A 44 -7.74 -4.12 -14.88
N ASN A 45 -7.62 -5.24 -14.18
CA ASN A 45 -7.88 -5.37 -12.75
C ASN A 45 -6.81 -6.28 -12.09
N PRO A 46 -5.52 -5.88 -12.14
CA PRO A 46 -4.44 -6.70 -11.61
C PRO A 46 -4.45 -6.70 -10.08
N GLY A 47 -4.37 -7.86 -9.46
CA GLY A 47 -4.35 -8.00 -8.01
C GLY A 47 -3.90 -9.39 -7.58
N ALA A 48 -3.89 -9.66 -6.30
CA ALA A 48 -3.70 -11.01 -5.77
C ALA A 48 -4.87 -11.92 -6.14
N LEU A 49 -6.06 -11.34 -6.10
CA LEU A 49 -7.34 -11.84 -6.61
C LEU A 49 -8.06 -10.66 -7.29
N PRO A 50 -9.11 -10.90 -8.09
CA PRO A 50 -9.91 -9.80 -8.64
C PRO A 50 -10.41 -8.87 -7.53
N GLY A 51 -10.10 -7.59 -7.66
CA GLY A 51 -10.49 -6.57 -6.69
C GLY A 51 -9.62 -6.49 -5.43
N ILE A 52 -8.70 -7.43 -5.20
CA ILE A 52 -7.87 -7.49 -3.98
C ILE A 52 -6.44 -7.06 -4.28
N PHE A 53 -6.03 -5.98 -3.63
CA PHE A 53 -4.66 -5.52 -3.58
C PHE A 53 -3.95 -6.13 -2.37
N LEU A 54 -2.93 -6.92 -2.63
CA LEU A 54 -2.03 -7.47 -1.62
C LEU A 54 -0.65 -6.90 -1.87
N GLY A 55 -0.02 -6.37 -0.83
CA GLY A 55 1.30 -5.78 -0.96
C GLY A 55 2.15 -5.92 0.28
N ILE A 56 3.42 -5.58 0.11
CA ILE A 56 4.40 -5.47 1.19
C ILE A 56 4.91 -4.04 1.18
N GLN A 57 4.85 -3.39 2.32
CA GLN A 57 5.41 -2.07 2.53
C GLN A 57 6.57 -2.14 3.51
N ALA A 58 7.62 -1.37 3.26
CA ALA A 58 8.79 -1.34 4.12
C ALA A 58 9.26 0.09 4.35
N PHE A 59 9.58 0.43 5.60
CA PHE A 59 10.07 1.75 6.00
C PHE A 59 11.11 1.67 7.11
N LYS A 60 12.12 2.52 6.99
CA LYS A 60 13.30 2.55 7.87
C LYS A 60 12.93 3.07 9.25
N SER A 61 13.80 2.79 10.22
CA SER A 61 13.75 3.44 11.53
C SER A 61 13.65 4.97 11.39
N GLY A 62 12.73 5.58 12.13
CA GLY A 62 12.45 7.01 12.10
C GLY A 62 11.62 7.50 10.91
N GLU A 63 11.27 6.64 9.96
CA GLU A 63 10.42 7.04 8.84
C GLU A 63 8.94 7.04 9.21
N HIS A 64 8.22 7.91 8.52
CA HIS A 64 6.80 8.17 8.70
C HIS A 64 6.07 8.05 7.36
N ILE A 65 5.02 7.25 7.33
CA ILE A 65 4.05 7.23 6.24
C ILE A 65 2.97 8.24 6.56
N LEU A 66 2.90 9.30 5.75
CA LEU A 66 2.13 10.50 6.03
C LEU A 66 0.62 10.24 6.10
N PRO A 67 -0.13 11.09 6.83
CA PRO A 67 -1.58 10.96 6.97
C PRO A 67 -2.27 10.92 5.60
N HIS A 68 -3.16 9.95 5.44
CA HIS A 68 -4.01 9.82 4.25
C HIS A 68 -5.26 9.00 4.60
N ARG A 69 -6.25 9.08 3.73
CA ARG A 69 -7.42 8.20 3.80
C ARG A 69 -7.90 7.80 2.42
N HIS A 70 -8.53 6.67 2.35
CA HIS A 70 -9.13 6.14 1.14
C HIS A 70 -10.38 5.32 1.47
N ASN A 71 -11.29 5.21 0.53
CA ASN A 71 -12.52 4.48 0.76
C ASN A 71 -12.37 2.95 0.61
N SER A 72 -11.17 2.46 0.31
CA SER A 72 -10.85 1.05 0.51
C SER A 72 -10.53 0.80 1.99
N PHE A 73 -10.88 -0.39 2.50
CA PHE A 73 -10.35 -0.85 3.79
C PHE A 73 -8.88 -1.22 3.65
N ALA A 74 -8.17 -1.29 4.77
CA ALA A 74 -6.84 -1.89 4.82
C ALA A 74 -6.71 -2.80 6.05
N ILE A 75 -6.10 -3.97 5.84
CA ILE A 75 -5.68 -4.89 6.90
C ILE A 75 -4.18 -4.96 6.82
N TYR A 76 -3.49 -4.69 7.93
CA TYR A 76 -2.05 -4.74 8.05
C TYR A 76 -1.63 -5.89 8.94
N HIS A 77 -0.61 -6.62 8.52
CA HIS A 77 0.06 -7.66 9.33
C HIS A 77 1.55 -7.34 9.41
N ILE A 78 2.07 -7.23 10.63
CA ILE A 78 3.47 -6.85 10.88
C ILE A 78 4.36 -8.07 10.77
N MET A 79 5.23 -8.08 9.79
CA MET A 79 6.20 -9.17 9.56
C MET A 79 7.50 -8.95 10.31
N GLN A 80 7.90 -7.69 10.48
CA GLN A 80 9.16 -7.30 11.10
C GLN A 80 9.05 -5.89 11.66
N GLY A 81 9.78 -5.64 12.75
CA GLY A 81 9.89 -4.33 13.37
C GLY A 81 8.80 -4.04 14.39
N THR A 82 8.90 -2.87 14.96
CA THR A 82 7.97 -2.28 15.91
C THR A 82 7.62 -0.87 15.49
N GLY A 83 6.50 -0.35 15.97
CA GLY A 83 6.09 1.02 15.69
C GLY A 83 4.67 1.29 16.16
N TYR A 84 4.05 2.28 15.56
CA TYR A 84 2.65 2.59 15.81
C TYR A 84 1.97 3.21 14.59
N SER A 85 0.67 3.14 14.60
CA SER A 85 -0.19 3.83 13.63
C SER A 85 -1.14 4.74 14.39
N ILE A 86 -1.54 5.84 13.77
CA ILE A 86 -2.66 6.65 14.24
C ILE A 86 -3.80 6.43 13.26
N VAL A 87 -4.94 5.96 13.74
CA VAL A 87 -6.13 5.71 12.95
C VAL A 87 -7.29 6.48 13.59
N GLU A 88 -7.87 7.45 12.88
CA GLU A 88 -8.90 8.36 13.40
C GLU A 88 -8.51 8.99 14.75
N GLY A 89 -7.23 9.35 14.92
CA GLY A 89 -6.70 9.92 16.16
C GLY A 89 -6.32 8.91 17.24
N GLU A 90 -6.68 7.65 17.10
CA GLU A 90 -6.35 6.58 18.04
C GLU A 90 -4.97 5.99 17.74
N ARG A 91 -4.10 5.93 18.73
CA ARG A 91 -2.77 5.33 18.61
C ARG A 91 -2.83 3.83 18.82
N ILE A 92 -2.41 3.09 17.80
CA ILE A 92 -2.27 1.63 17.79
C ILE A 92 -0.77 1.31 17.74
N THR A 93 -0.21 0.84 18.83
CA THR A 93 1.16 0.30 18.84
C THR A 93 1.14 -1.12 18.29
N TRP A 94 2.18 -1.49 17.57
CA TRP A 94 2.29 -2.82 16.96
C TRP A 94 3.73 -3.33 16.99
N GLU A 95 3.83 -4.64 17.01
CA GLU A 95 5.08 -5.39 16.90
C GLU A 95 4.94 -6.57 15.94
N ARG A 96 6.03 -7.27 15.68
CA ARG A 96 6.04 -8.44 14.80
C ARG A 96 4.97 -9.47 15.21
N GLY A 97 4.14 -9.87 14.25
CA GLY A 97 3.06 -10.84 14.42
C GLY A 97 1.68 -10.19 14.62
N ASP A 98 1.63 -8.91 14.95
CA ASP A 98 0.35 -8.20 15.12
C ASP A 98 -0.38 -7.99 13.80
N THR A 99 -1.69 -7.89 13.93
CA THR A 99 -2.59 -7.55 12.82
C THR A 99 -3.57 -6.49 13.28
N PHE A 100 -3.72 -5.43 12.49
CA PHE A 100 -4.71 -4.38 12.75
C PHE A 100 -5.44 -3.97 11.48
N VAL A 101 -6.53 -3.26 11.63
CA VAL A 101 -7.38 -2.80 10.53
C VAL A 101 -7.48 -1.29 10.50
N CYS A 102 -7.49 -0.74 9.28
CA CYS A 102 -7.94 0.61 9.01
C CYS A 102 -9.28 0.52 8.27
N PRO A 103 -10.39 0.93 8.90
CA PRO A 103 -11.68 0.96 8.24
C PRO A 103 -11.66 1.87 7.00
N ALA A 104 -12.55 1.60 6.07
CA ALA A 104 -12.72 2.46 4.90
C ALA A 104 -12.97 3.91 5.33
N TRP A 105 -12.25 4.83 4.67
CA TRP A 105 -12.31 6.27 4.91
C TRP A 105 -11.71 6.76 6.25
N ALA A 106 -11.17 5.87 7.07
CA ALA A 106 -10.45 6.29 8.28
C ALA A 106 -9.13 6.98 7.92
N MET A 107 -8.89 8.19 8.47
CA MET A 107 -7.59 8.86 8.35
C MET A 107 -6.54 8.05 9.09
N HIS A 108 -5.44 7.72 8.42
CA HIS A 108 -4.39 6.91 9.04
C HIS A 108 -2.99 7.31 8.58
N GLU A 109 -2.03 7.03 9.47
CA GLU A 109 -0.60 7.25 9.27
C GLU A 109 0.18 6.19 10.05
N HIS A 110 1.44 5.93 9.65
CA HIS A 110 2.24 4.87 10.25
C HIS A 110 3.64 5.37 10.57
N PHE A 111 4.18 4.98 11.73
CA PHE A 111 5.47 5.38 12.23
C PHE A 111 6.32 4.16 12.57
N ASN A 112 7.55 4.14 12.08
CA ASN A 112 8.56 3.21 12.58
C ASN A 112 9.40 3.95 13.62
N ASP A 113 9.03 3.81 14.88
CA ASP A 113 9.79 4.35 16.02
C ASP A 113 10.76 3.32 16.63
N GLY A 114 10.85 2.13 16.02
CA GLY A 114 11.81 1.09 16.36
C GLY A 114 13.20 1.34 15.75
N THR A 115 14.11 0.41 16.01
CA THR A 115 15.51 0.50 15.55
C THR A 115 15.81 -0.28 14.28
N GLU A 116 14.90 -1.14 13.86
CA GLU A 116 15.02 -1.97 12.66
C GLU A 116 14.06 -1.55 11.56
N LEU A 117 14.23 -2.13 10.37
CA LEU A 117 13.30 -1.97 9.26
C LEU A 117 11.95 -2.54 9.65
N ALA A 118 10.89 -1.74 9.51
CA ALA A 118 9.54 -2.24 9.63
C ALA A 118 9.06 -2.80 8.27
N ILE A 119 8.50 -3.99 8.28
CA ILE A 119 7.91 -4.65 7.11
C ILE A 119 6.50 -5.08 7.47
N GLN A 120 5.54 -4.61 6.70
CA GLN A 120 4.14 -4.97 6.87
C GLN A 120 3.53 -5.48 5.56
N TYR A 121 2.74 -6.54 5.65
CA TYR A 121 1.79 -6.90 4.61
C TYR A 121 0.54 -6.06 4.74
N PHE A 122 -0.06 -5.72 3.62
CA PHE A 122 -1.38 -5.11 3.62
C PHE A 122 -2.30 -5.77 2.58
N VAL A 123 -3.57 -5.84 2.93
CA VAL A 123 -4.66 -6.30 2.08
C VAL A 123 -5.69 -5.19 1.98
N GLN A 124 -6.08 -4.83 0.75
CA GLN A 124 -7.05 -3.77 0.47
C GLN A 124 -7.98 -4.17 -0.68
N ASP A 125 -9.20 -3.65 -0.72
CA ASP A 125 -10.10 -3.75 -1.86
C ASP A 125 -9.90 -2.62 -2.89
N MET A 126 -8.79 -1.90 -2.79
CA MET A 126 -8.48 -0.70 -3.59
C MET A 126 -8.52 -0.96 -5.10
N VAL A 127 -8.02 -2.11 -5.56
CA VAL A 127 -7.99 -2.47 -6.99
C VAL A 127 -9.42 -2.64 -7.53
N GLY A 128 -10.31 -3.26 -6.77
CA GLY A 128 -11.72 -3.39 -7.14
C GLY A 128 -12.40 -2.04 -7.25
N ARG A 129 -12.18 -1.16 -6.28
CA ARG A 129 -12.73 0.21 -6.31
C ARG A 129 -12.19 1.04 -7.47
N ALA A 130 -10.90 0.91 -7.77
CA ALA A 130 -10.29 1.59 -8.93
C ALA A 130 -10.90 1.08 -10.25
N TYR A 131 -11.11 -0.23 -10.38
CA TYR A 131 -11.75 -0.84 -11.55
C TYR A 131 -13.19 -0.35 -11.74
N GLU A 132 -13.94 -0.26 -10.65
CA GLU A 132 -15.32 0.27 -10.62
C GLU A 132 -15.38 1.80 -10.76
N ARG A 133 -14.24 2.49 -10.82
CA ARG A 133 -14.10 3.95 -10.91
C ARG A 133 -14.75 4.70 -9.74
N ASN A 134 -14.75 4.08 -8.56
CA ASN A 134 -15.27 4.66 -7.33
C ASN A 134 -14.21 4.80 -6.22
N LEU A 135 -12.93 4.57 -6.53
CA LEU A 135 -11.84 4.79 -5.58
C LEU A 135 -11.74 6.28 -5.25
N MET A 136 -11.81 6.57 -3.95
CA MET A 136 -11.57 7.90 -3.41
C MET A 136 -10.29 7.87 -2.57
N TRP A 137 -9.47 8.91 -2.73
CA TRP A 137 -8.23 9.08 -1.98
C TRP A 137 -8.08 10.54 -1.56
N GLU A 138 -7.65 10.78 -0.34
CA GLU A 138 -7.38 12.11 0.20
C GLU A 138 -6.07 12.13 0.99
N GLU A 139 -5.27 13.16 0.78
CA GLU A 139 -4.07 13.48 1.55
C GLU A 139 -4.19 14.94 2.01
N PRO A 140 -3.57 15.34 3.15
CA PRO A 140 -3.53 16.73 3.56
C PRO A 140 -2.93 17.64 2.51
N VAL A 141 -3.39 18.89 2.46
CA VAL A 141 -2.90 19.93 1.54
C VAL A 141 -1.38 20.07 1.67
N GLY A 142 -0.68 20.02 0.54
CA GLY A 142 0.79 20.00 0.47
C GLY A 142 1.39 18.63 0.13
N HIS A 143 0.67 17.55 0.36
CA HIS A 143 1.07 16.19 -0.05
C HIS A 143 0.50 15.79 -1.42
N PHE A 144 -0.55 16.44 -1.85
CA PHE A 144 -1.28 16.20 -3.10
C PHE A 144 -0.41 16.25 -4.37
N GLY A 145 0.61 17.10 -4.37
CA GLY A 145 1.46 17.33 -5.55
C GLY A 145 2.23 16.10 -6.03
N HIS A 146 2.40 15.08 -5.20
CA HIS A 146 3.13 13.86 -5.55
C HIS A 146 2.25 12.76 -6.15
N MET A 147 0.97 12.73 -5.83
CA MET A 147 0.03 11.75 -6.36
C MET A 147 -0.47 12.13 -7.76
N VAL A 148 -0.73 13.41 -7.99
CA VAL A 148 -1.29 13.92 -9.24
C VAL A 148 -0.25 13.93 -10.37
N LYS A 149 1.03 14.11 -10.05
CA LYS A 149 2.11 14.09 -11.08
C LYS A 149 2.50 12.68 -11.57
N GLY A 150 2.11 11.65 -10.85
CA GLY A 150 2.54 10.26 -11.14
C GLY A 150 1.47 9.40 -11.75
N GLY A 151 0.23 9.86 -11.94
CA GLY A 151 -0.47 8.73 -12.36
C GLY A 151 -1.87 8.67 -12.59
N PHE A 152 -2.84 9.13 -12.43
CA PHE A 152 -4.16 8.85 -12.96
C PHE A 152 -4.74 10.04 -13.76
N ARG A 153 -3.97 10.53 -14.72
CA ARG A 153 -4.63 11.20 -15.86
C ARG A 153 -4.92 10.13 -16.89
N PRO A 154 -6.17 9.77 -17.13
CA PRO A 154 -6.49 9.10 -18.37
C PRO A 154 -6.04 10.04 -19.47
N HIS A 155 -5.11 9.57 -20.28
CA HIS A 155 -4.78 10.27 -21.50
C HIS A 155 -6.06 10.34 -22.34
N ASN A 156 -6.68 11.50 -22.38
CA ASN A 156 -7.79 11.77 -23.28
C ASN A 156 -7.29 12.74 -24.36
N PRO A 157 -6.88 12.21 -25.53
CA PRO A 157 -6.36 13.02 -26.61
C PRO A 157 -7.37 14.06 -27.15
N GLU A 158 -8.66 13.93 -26.80
CA GLU A 158 -9.70 14.87 -27.19
C GLU A 158 -9.76 16.11 -26.30
N LEU A 159 -9.09 16.11 -25.13
CA LEU A 159 -9.08 17.24 -24.21
C LEU A 159 -7.82 18.10 -24.30
N GLY A 160 -6.91 17.83 -25.24
CA GLY A 160 -5.81 18.73 -25.59
C GLY A 160 -4.77 18.91 -24.50
N ASP A 161 -4.34 17.82 -23.87
CA ASP A 161 -3.18 17.82 -22.94
C ASP A 161 -1.85 17.74 -23.70
#